data_d5c119ac61f73fc1176321ff96bcc7f9
#
_entry.id   d5c119ac61f73fc1176321ff96bcc7f9
#
_cell.length_a   1.000
_cell.length_b   1.000
_cell.length_c   1.000
_cell.angle_alpha   90.00
_cell.angle_beta   90.00
_cell.angle_gamma   90.00
#
_symmetry.space_group_name_H-M   'P 1'
#
loop_
_entity.id
_entity.type
_entity.pdbx_description
1 polymer ?
#
loop_
_entity_poly.entity_id
_entity_poly.type
_entity_poly.pdbx_seq_one_letter_code
_entity_poly.pdbx_strand_id
1 'polypeptide(L)'
;RQRQMCIRDRWNLVLGVAVAMLAQCLGLLYYINNVGDENIRSRASVRLVGTAAVFVVFFVAFLVHVLLKDGYGVNPDTGIISLVPMKYLHNLTDMWYLLLALLVGVVLVLYGIVRTIVSKTYIRGIWPAGTGVVLTVLALLLAAGWNNTAYYPSNADLQSSLTIANSCSSEFTLGVMSAVSLLIPFVLAYIVYTWYKMDGKEITQQEIRDEEAY
;
A
#
# COMPACT_ATOMS: atom_id res chain seq x y z
N ARG A 1 20.52 16.02 10.53
CA ARG A 1 20.96 16.19 9.13
C ARG A 1 20.60 15.00 8.22
N GLN A 2 20.71 13.75 8.68
CA GLN A 2 20.34 12.55 7.87
C GLN A 2 18.86 12.51 7.46
N ARG A 3 17.92 12.84 8.36
CA ARG A 3 16.48 12.87 8.03
C ARG A 3 16.12 13.85 6.92
N GLN A 4 16.80 14.97 6.82
CA GLN A 4 16.52 15.97 5.78
C GLN A 4 16.96 15.54 4.38
N MET A 5 17.99 14.70 4.26
CA MET A 5 18.44 14.20 2.95
C MET A 5 17.47 13.18 2.35
N CYS A 6 16.88 12.28 3.17
CA CYS A 6 15.90 11.32 2.69
C CYS A 6 14.59 11.98 2.24
N ILE A 7 14.18 13.07 2.91
CA ILE A 7 12.94 13.81 2.54
C ILE A 7 13.12 14.56 1.21
N ARG A 8 14.35 14.96 0.85
CA ARG A 8 14.66 15.67 -0.39
C ARG A 8 14.87 14.77 -1.61
N ASP A 9 14.76 13.45 -1.45
CA ASP A 9 14.86 12.55 -2.59
C ASP A 9 13.66 12.74 -3.52
N ARG A 10 13.93 13.01 -4.79
CA ARG A 10 12.91 13.20 -5.84
C ARG A 10 11.98 11.99 -5.95
N TRP A 11 12.50 10.81 -5.69
CA TRP A 11 11.73 9.57 -5.77
C TRP A 11 10.74 9.41 -4.61
N ASN A 12 11.03 9.99 -3.45
CA ASN A 12 10.07 10.06 -2.34
C ASN A 12 8.89 10.98 -2.69
N LEU A 13 9.14 12.05 -3.45
CA LEU A 13 8.07 12.90 -3.98
C LEU A 13 7.20 12.13 -4.99
N VAL A 14 7.82 11.37 -5.91
CA VAL A 14 7.12 10.51 -6.88
C VAL A 14 6.21 9.52 -6.15
N LEU A 15 6.72 8.85 -5.12
CA LEU A 15 5.93 7.95 -4.27
C LEU A 15 4.80 8.71 -3.55
N GLY A 16 5.08 9.87 -2.99
CA GLY A 16 4.08 10.71 -2.31
C GLY A 16 2.91 11.07 -3.21
N VAL A 17 3.18 11.47 -4.46
CA VAL A 17 2.14 11.74 -5.46
C VAL A 17 1.37 10.46 -5.80
N ALA A 18 2.06 9.34 -6.02
CA ALA A 18 1.41 8.05 -6.29
C ALA A 18 0.44 7.65 -5.16
N VAL A 19 0.86 7.77 -3.89
CA VAL A 19 0.03 7.45 -2.72
C VAL A 19 -1.17 8.39 -2.62
N ALA A 20 -0.98 9.70 -2.83
CA ALA A 20 -2.08 10.67 -2.82
C ALA A 20 -3.12 10.38 -3.92
N MET A 21 -2.65 10.06 -5.13
CA MET A 21 -3.55 9.69 -6.23
C MET A 21 -4.24 8.35 -5.98
N LEU A 22 -3.56 7.37 -5.39
CA LEU A 22 -4.16 6.10 -4.97
C LEU A 22 -5.27 6.31 -3.95
N ALA A 23 -5.03 7.15 -2.93
CA ALA A 23 -6.03 7.50 -1.93
C ALA A 23 -7.27 8.14 -2.57
N GLN A 24 -7.08 9.05 -3.53
CA GLN A 24 -8.19 9.61 -4.30
C GLN A 24 -8.93 8.55 -5.14
N CYS A 25 -8.22 7.62 -5.77
CA CYS A 25 -8.85 6.52 -6.51
C CYS A 25 -9.72 5.66 -5.60
N LEU A 26 -9.20 5.28 -4.43
CA LEU A 26 -9.97 4.48 -3.45
C LEU A 26 -11.19 5.25 -2.93
N GLY A 27 -11.03 6.55 -2.65
CA GLY A 27 -12.14 7.41 -2.24
C GLY A 27 -13.23 7.52 -3.32
N LEU A 28 -12.85 7.69 -4.59
CA LEU A 28 -13.80 7.71 -5.70
C LEU A 28 -14.50 6.37 -5.90
N LEU A 29 -13.78 5.25 -5.76
CA LEU A 29 -14.38 3.91 -5.80
C LEU A 29 -15.36 3.70 -4.64
N TYR A 30 -15.04 4.23 -3.45
CA TYR A 30 -15.93 4.18 -2.28
C TYR A 30 -17.22 4.98 -2.55
N TYR A 31 -17.13 6.21 -3.09
CA TYR A 31 -18.32 6.98 -3.46
C TYR A 31 -19.18 6.25 -4.49
N ILE A 32 -18.58 5.64 -5.50
CA ILE A 32 -19.31 4.87 -6.52
C ILE A 32 -20.04 3.67 -5.90
N ASN A 33 -19.45 3.05 -4.87
CA ASN A 33 -20.05 1.90 -4.19
C ASN A 33 -21.20 2.28 -3.26
N ASN A 34 -21.08 3.39 -2.52
CA ASN A 34 -21.96 3.68 -1.39
C ASN A 34 -23.00 4.77 -1.65
N VAL A 35 -22.82 5.60 -2.70
CA VAL A 35 -23.76 6.70 -3.00
C VAL A 35 -24.72 6.28 -4.10
N GLY A 36 -26.04 6.37 -3.80
CA GLY A 36 -27.12 6.01 -4.73
C GLY A 36 -27.46 7.04 -5.81
N ASP A 37 -26.79 8.23 -5.80
CA ASP A 37 -27.03 9.30 -6.77
C ASP A 37 -26.23 9.10 -8.08
N GLU A 38 -26.95 8.99 -9.19
CA GLU A 38 -26.37 8.79 -10.51
C GLU A 38 -25.47 9.95 -10.97
N ASN A 39 -25.80 11.19 -10.60
CA ASN A 39 -24.99 12.37 -10.95
C ASN A 39 -23.65 12.35 -10.25
N ILE A 40 -23.64 11.98 -8.96
CA ILE A 40 -22.42 11.85 -8.17
C ILE A 40 -21.57 10.69 -8.70
N ARG A 41 -22.16 9.54 -8.96
CA ARG A 41 -21.47 8.37 -9.57
C ARG A 41 -20.84 8.70 -10.91
N SER A 42 -21.57 9.41 -11.79
CA SER A 42 -21.05 9.80 -13.10
C SER A 42 -19.85 10.74 -13.00
N ARG A 43 -19.94 11.77 -12.14
CA ARG A 43 -18.81 12.69 -11.89
C ARG A 43 -17.61 11.98 -11.26
N ALA A 44 -17.84 11.08 -10.31
CA ALA A 44 -16.79 10.29 -9.67
C ALA A 44 -16.09 9.37 -10.71
N SER A 45 -16.84 8.72 -11.60
CA SER A 45 -16.29 7.86 -12.64
C SER A 45 -15.40 8.63 -13.63
N VAL A 46 -15.80 9.83 -14.04
CA VAL A 46 -14.99 10.68 -14.93
C VAL A 46 -13.68 11.11 -14.25
N ARG A 47 -13.75 11.52 -12.99
CA ARG A 47 -12.54 11.89 -12.22
C ARG A 47 -11.63 10.69 -11.97
N LEU A 48 -12.20 9.50 -11.78
CA LEU A 48 -11.45 8.27 -11.57
C LEU A 48 -10.48 7.98 -12.73
N VAL A 49 -10.86 8.26 -13.97
CA VAL A 49 -9.99 8.05 -15.15
C VAL A 49 -8.71 8.89 -15.03
N GLY A 50 -8.85 10.18 -14.75
CA GLY A 50 -7.71 11.09 -14.65
C GLY A 50 -6.79 10.76 -13.46
N THR A 51 -7.37 10.53 -12.29
CA THR A 51 -6.60 10.17 -11.09
C THR A 51 -5.91 8.82 -11.22
N ALA A 52 -6.58 7.83 -11.83
CA ALA A 52 -6.00 6.51 -12.10
C ALA A 52 -4.83 6.58 -13.09
N ALA A 53 -4.94 7.38 -14.16
CA ALA A 53 -3.85 7.56 -15.11
C ALA A 53 -2.61 8.16 -14.44
N VAL A 54 -2.78 9.21 -13.64
CA VAL A 54 -1.68 9.82 -12.88
C VAL A 54 -1.09 8.82 -11.88
N PHE A 55 -1.94 8.11 -11.12
CA PHE A 55 -1.49 7.08 -10.18
C PHE A 55 -0.61 6.03 -10.87
N VAL A 56 -1.09 5.45 -11.98
CA VAL A 56 -0.38 4.36 -12.67
C VAL A 56 0.97 4.84 -13.18
N VAL A 57 1.05 6.04 -13.77
CA VAL A 57 2.33 6.60 -14.28
C VAL A 57 3.34 6.76 -13.15
N PHE A 58 2.96 7.39 -12.04
CA PHE A 58 3.86 7.63 -10.92
C PHE A 58 4.21 6.34 -10.18
N PHE A 59 3.26 5.42 -10.03
CA PHE A 59 3.49 4.11 -9.40
C PHE A 59 4.46 3.26 -10.21
N VAL A 60 4.26 3.15 -11.53
CA VAL A 60 5.15 2.37 -12.42
C VAL A 60 6.54 2.98 -12.44
N ALA A 61 6.67 4.32 -12.54
CA ALA A 61 7.95 5.00 -12.48
C ALA A 61 8.70 4.71 -11.17
N PHE A 62 7.99 4.76 -10.03
CA PHE A 62 8.57 4.44 -8.73
C PHE A 62 8.95 2.95 -8.63
N LEU A 63 8.09 2.04 -9.09
CA LEU A 63 8.35 0.60 -9.06
C LEU A 63 9.59 0.24 -9.88
N VAL A 64 9.68 0.74 -11.11
CA VAL A 64 10.86 0.52 -11.97
C VAL A 64 12.12 1.07 -11.32
N HIS A 65 12.06 2.27 -10.74
CA HIS A 65 13.21 2.83 -10.03
C HIS A 65 13.65 1.95 -8.86
N VAL A 66 12.73 1.48 -8.01
CA VAL A 66 13.05 0.62 -6.86
C VAL A 66 13.65 -0.70 -7.32
N LEU A 67 13.12 -1.33 -8.37
CA LEU A 67 13.63 -2.60 -8.88
C LEU A 67 15.03 -2.50 -9.47
N LEU A 68 15.36 -1.36 -10.10
CA LEU A 68 16.68 -1.12 -10.72
C LEU A 68 17.69 -0.52 -9.75
N LYS A 69 17.25 -0.04 -8.60
CA LYS A 69 18.13 0.58 -7.61
C LYS A 69 19.00 -0.45 -6.90
N ASP A 70 20.26 -0.06 -6.66
CA ASP A 70 21.14 -0.81 -5.77
C ASP A 70 20.60 -0.78 -4.34
N GLY A 71 20.58 -1.94 -3.71
CA GLY A 71 20.12 -2.08 -2.35
C GLY A 71 21.25 -2.42 -1.39
N TYR A 72 20.95 -2.40 -0.11
CA TYR A 72 21.91 -2.62 0.96
C TYR A 72 21.75 -4.05 1.48
N GLY A 73 22.62 -4.95 1.01
CA GLY A 73 22.68 -6.34 1.47
C GLY A 73 23.52 -6.49 2.74
N VAL A 74 23.06 -7.32 3.64
CA VAL A 74 23.74 -7.67 4.89
C VAL A 74 24.32 -9.08 4.75
N ASN A 75 25.60 -9.23 5.04
CA ASN A 75 26.19 -10.57 5.14
C ASN A 75 25.75 -11.20 6.47
N PRO A 76 25.05 -12.35 6.47
CA PRO A 76 24.53 -12.96 7.69
C PRO A 76 25.63 -13.41 8.66
N ASP A 77 26.82 -13.78 8.14
CA ASP A 77 27.92 -14.33 8.95
C ASP A 77 28.76 -13.23 9.62
N THR A 78 28.98 -12.12 8.91
CA THR A 78 29.87 -11.04 9.38
C THR A 78 29.10 -9.79 9.85
N GLY A 79 27.81 -9.69 9.53
CA GLY A 79 27.01 -8.49 9.80
C GLY A 79 27.39 -7.27 8.95
N ILE A 80 28.34 -7.42 8.02
CA ILE A 80 28.82 -6.32 7.18
C ILE A 80 27.77 -5.97 6.12
N ILE A 81 27.50 -4.67 5.99
CA ILE A 81 26.55 -4.15 5.03
C ILE A 81 27.29 -3.67 3.79
N SER A 82 26.87 -4.15 2.62
CA SER A 82 27.45 -3.81 1.33
C SER A 82 26.37 -3.41 0.31
N LEU A 83 26.76 -2.65 -0.69
CA LEU A 83 25.89 -2.34 -1.83
C LEU A 83 25.83 -3.55 -2.76
N VAL A 84 24.61 -3.98 -3.06
CA VAL A 84 24.34 -5.08 -3.99
C VAL A 84 23.49 -4.54 -5.14
N PRO A 85 23.91 -4.69 -6.39
CA PRO A 85 23.13 -4.21 -7.53
C PRO A 85 21.79 -4.94 -7.61
N MET A 86 20.74 -4.18 -7.93
CA MET A 86 19.35 -4.68 -8.09
C MET A 86 18.86 -5.56 -6.92
N LYS A 87 19.29 -5.29 -5.69
CA LYS A 87 18.98 -6.13 -4.51
C LYS A 87 17.48 -6.40 -4.35
N TYR A 88 16.65 -5.40 -4.59
CA TYR A 88 15.19 -5.53 -4.43
C TYR A 88 14.57 -6.46 -5.49
N LEU A 89 15.11 -6.44 -6.71
CA LEU A 89 14.70 -7.38 -7.74
C LEU A 89 15.12 -8.82 -7.38
N HIS A 90 16.35 -9.01 -6.90
CA HIS A 90 16.82 -10.31 -6.41
C HIS A 90 15.96 -10.82 -5.24
N ASN A 91 15.61 -9.94 -4.29
CA ASN A 91 14.72 -10.33 -3.20
C ASN A 91 13.35 -10.83 -3.68
N LEU A 92 12.79 -10.20 -4.71
CA LEU A 92 11.52 -10.65 -5.30
C LEU A 92 11.65 -11.97 -6.06
N THR A 93 12.78 -12.19 -6.73
CA THR A 93 13.02 -13.47 -7.44
C THR A 93 13.32 -14.61 -6.49
N ASP A 94 14.12 -14.38 -5.46
CA ASP A 94 14.45 -15.38 -4.43
C ASP A 94 13.20 -15.76 -3.63
N MET A 95 12.33 -14.78 -3.35
CA MET A 95 11.05 -14.97 -2.68
C MET A 95 9.90 -14.91 -3.69
N TRP A 96 9.83 -15.89 -4.58
CA TRP A 96 8.86 -15.94 -5.69
C TRP A 96 7.41 -15.73 -5.25
N TYR A 97 7.04 -16.12 -4.03
CA TYR A 97 5.71 -15.90 -3.45
C TYR A 97 5.40 -14.42 -3.23
N LEU A 98 6.42 -13.57 -2.93
CA LEU A 98 6.23 -12.12 -2.84
C LEU A 98 6.08 -11.50 -4.22
N LEU A 99 6.82 -11.99 -5.22
CA LEU A 99 6.63 -11.57 -6.60
C LEU A 99 5.20 -11.88 -7.08
N LEU A 100 4.71 -13.08 -6.77
CA LEU A 100 3.34 -13.47 -7.11
C LEU A 100 2.32 -12.59 -6.38
N ALA A 101 2.51 -12.32 -5.08
CA ALA A 101 1.65 -11.42 -4.31
C ALA A 101 1.64 -10.00 -4.88
N LEU A 102 2.81 -9.47 -5.29
CA LEU A 102 2.94 -8.17 -5.94
C LEU A 102 2.15 -8.13 -7.25
N LEU A 103 2.34 -9.11 -8.12
CA LEU A 103 1.65 -9.18 -9.42
C LEU A 103 0.13 -9.30 -9.25
N VAL A 104 -0.32 -10.20 -8.38
CA VAL A 104 -1.75 -10.36 -8.07
C VAL A 104 -2.31 -9.07 -7.48
N GLY A 105 -1.59 -8.43 -6.56
CA GLY A 105 -2.00 -7.17 -5.96
C GLY A 105 -2.19 -6.06 -7.00
N VAL A 106 -1.21 -5.87 -7.88
CA VAL A 106 -1.28 -4.87 -8.96
C VAL A 106 -2.42 -5.17 -9.92
N VAL A 107 -2.59 -6.43 -10.32
CA VAL A 107 -3.69 -6.85 -11.22
C VAL A 107 -5.04 -6.58 -10.57
N LEU A 108 -5.22 -6.86 -9.27
CA LEU A 108 -6.47 -6.60 -8.55
C LEU A 108 -6.77 -5.10 -8.46
N VAL A 109 -5.76 -4.25 -8.21
CA VAL A 109 -5.94 -2.78 -8.20
C VAL A 109 -6.41 -2.30 -9.56
N LEU A 110 -5.71 -2.69 -10.62
CA LEU A 110 -6.05 -2.30 -11.99
C LEU A 110 -7.41 -2.85 -12.41
N TYR A 111 -7.73 -4.10 -12.07
CA TYR A 111 -9.02 -4.71 -12.33
C TYR A 111 -10.16 -3.93 -11.67
N GLY A 112 -10.03 -3.58 -10.37
CA GLY A 112 -11.03 -2.81 -9.65
C GLY A 112 -11.29 -1.44 -10.29
N ILE A 113 -10.24 -0.73 -10.67
CA ILE A 113 -10.32 0.59 -11.31
C ILE A 113 -10.91 0.47 -12.72
N VAL A 114 -10.29 -0.36 -13.59
CA VAL A 114 -10.69 -0.48 -15.01
C VAL A 114 -12.11 -1.00 -15.14
N ARG A 115 -12.47 -2.03 -14.37
CA ARG A 115 -13.82 -2.59 -14.40
C ARG A 115 -14.89 -1.56 -14.04
N THR A 116 -14.61 -0.71 -13.05
CA THR A 116 -15.53 0.37 -12.65
C THR A 116 -15.64 1.46 -13.72
N ILE A 117 -14.54 1.79 -14.41
CA ILE A 117 -14.55 2.77 -15.50
C ILE A 117 -15.32 2.26 -16.72
N VAL A 118 -15.07 1.00 -17.12
CA VAL A 118 -15.66 0.42 -18.34
C VAL A 118 -17.13 0.07 -18.15
N SER A 119 -17.50 -0.47 -17.00
CA SER A 119 -18.88 -0.88 -16.73
C SER A 119 -19.54 0.06 -15.74
N LYS A 120 -20.42 0.94 -16.22
CA LYS A 120 -21.20 1.87 -15.38
C LYS A 120 -22.10 1.16 -14.35
N THR A 121 -22.42 -0.11 -14.57
CA THR A 121 -23.24 -0.94 -13.68
C THR A 121 -22.41 -1.57 -12.55
N TYR A 122 -21.08 -1.65 -12.73
CA TYR A 122 -20.21 -2.29 -11.72
C TYR A 122 -19.78 -1.29 -10.65
N ILE A 123 -20.38 -1.40 -9.47
CA ILE A 123 -20.15 -0.50 -8.34
C ILE A 123 -19.13 -1.03 -7.33
N ARG A 124 -18.86 -2.35 -7.29
CA ARG A 124 -18.05 -3.02 -6.27
C ARG A 124 -16.54 -2.99 -6.52
N GLY A 125 -16.03 -2.03 -7.30
CA GLY A 125 -14.60 -1.94 -7.64
C GLY A 125 -13.68 -1.66 -6.46
N ILE A 126 -14.21 -1.12 -5.35
CA ILE A 126 -13.45 -0.84 -4.13
C ILE A 126 -12.87 -2.11 -3.49
N TRP A 127 -13.59 -3.24 -3.53
CA TRP A 127 -13.17 -4.48 -2.88
C TRP A 127 -11.92 -5.10 -3.51
N PRO A 128 -11.88 -5.37 -4.83
CA PRO A 128 -10.65 -5.87 -5.44
C PRO A 128 -9.52 -4.83 -5.41
N ALA A 129 -9.82 -3.52 -5.56
CA ALA A 129 -8.79 -2.51 -5.46
C ALA A 129 -8.19 -2.43 -4.05
N GLY A 130 -9.00 -2.45 -3.00
CA GLY A 130 -8.53 -2.41 -1.61
C GLY A 130 -7.67 -3.62 -1.24
N THR A 131 -8.13 -4.84 -1.53
CA THR A 131 -7.32 -6.06 -1.34
C THR A 131 -6.04 -6.04 -2.15
N GLY A 132 -6.08 -5.56 -3.39
CA GLY A 132 -4.92 -5.42 -4.24
C GLY A 132 -3.88 -4.46 -3.66
N VAL A 133 -4.30 -3.33 -3.10
CA VAL A 133 -3.41 -2.37 -2.43
C VAL A 133 -2.72 -3.01 -1.24
N VAL A 134 -3.46 -3.72 -0.37
CA VAL A 134 -2.87 -4.39 0.80
C VAL A 134 -1.80 -5.39 0.38
N LEU A 135 -2.08 -6.23 -0.62
CA LEU A 135 -1.12 -7.21 -1.14
C LEU A 135 0.11 -6.54 -1.75
N THR A 136 -0.08 -5.49 -2.56
CA THR A 136 1.01 -4.75 -3.20
C THR A 136 1.94 -4.10 -2.18
N VAL A 137 1.37 -3.39 -1.20
CA VAL A 137 2.15 -2.70 -0.16
C VAL A 137 2.88 -3.71 0.72
N LEU A 138 2.21 -4.79 1.14
CA LEU A 138 2.83 -5.85 1.93
C LEU A 138 4.01 -6.48 1.19
N ALA A 139 3.84 -6.82 -0.09
CA ALA A 139 4.90 -7.42 -0.90
C ALA A 139 6.11 -6.47 -1.05
N LEU A 140 5.87 -5.18 -1.28
CA LEU A 140 6.94 -4.18 -1.40
C LEU A 140 7.68 -3.95 -0.08
N LEU A 141 6.97 -3.87 1.04
CA LEU A 141 7.58 -3.71 2.35
C LEU A 141 8.42 -4.93 2.75
N LEU A 142 7.92 -6.13 2.50
CA LEU A 142 8.68 -7.36 2.76
C LEU A 142 9.90 -7.48 1.84
N ALA A 143 9.77 -7.14 0.55
CA ALA A 143 10.91 -7.14 -0.37
C ALA A 143 11.98 -6.11 0.03
N ALA A 144 11.58 -4.98 0.63
CA ALA A 144 12.50 -3.95 1.08
C ALA A 144 13.26 -4.30 2.37
N GLY A 145 12.66 -5.10 3.27
CA GLY A 145 13.24 -5.36 4.61
C GLY A 145 13.69 -6.79 4.85
N TRP A 146 13.16 -7.76 4.12
CA TRP A 146 13.46 -9.18 4.29
C TRP A 146 14.72 -9.60 3.51
N ASN A 147 15.13 -10.86 3.64
CA ASN A 147 16.26 -11.48 2.91
C ASN A 147 17.59 -10.72 3.10
N ASN A 148 18.00 -10.51 4.35
CA ASN A 148 19.28 -9.85 4.69
C ASN A 148 19.42 -8.48 3.99
N THR A 149 18.40 -7.67 4.06
CA THR A 149 18.37 -6.33 3.46
C THR A 149 18.25 -5.28 4.56
N ALA A 150 19.04 -4.21 4.48
CA ALA A 150 18.89 -3.05 5.36
C ALA A 150 17.72 -2.19 4.85
N TYR A 151 16.62 -2.18 5.60
CA TYR A 151 15.40 -1.46 5.21
C TYR A 151 15.50 0.06 5.43
N TYR A 152 16.40 0.50 6.29
CA TYR A 152 16.66 1.93 6.53
C TYR A 152 18.15 2.22 6.39
N PRO A 153 18.62 2.50 5.15
CA PRO A 153 20.02 2.76 4.88
C PRO A 153 20.50 4.08 5.47
N SER A 154 21.72 4.09 6.01
CA SER A 154 22.40 5.26 6.50
C SER A 154 23.22 5.93 5.38
N ASN A 155 23.07 7.25 5.22
CA ASN A 155 23.85 8.02 4.27
C ASN A 155 25.22 8.51 4.82
N ALA A 156 25.45 8.39 6.13
CA ALA A 156 26.68 8.82 6.77
C ALA A 156 27.71 7.71 6.87
N ASP A 157 27.25 6.51 7.31
CA ASP A 157 28.06 5.32 7.43
C ASP A 157 27.21 4.10 7.10
N LEU A 158 27.67 3.30 6.15
CA LEU A 158 26.95 2.15 5.64
C LEU A 158 26.61 1.14 6.75
N GLN A 159 27.54 0.95 7.69
CA GLN A 159 27.40 0.00 8.79
C GLN A 159 26.39 0.44 9.85
N SER A 160 26.05 1.73 9.88
CA SER A 160 24.99 2.28 10.74
C SER A 160 23.58 2.13 10.16
N SER A 161 23.41 1.39 9.07
CA SER A 161 22.10 1.13 8.47
C SER A 161 21.28 0.20 9.34
N LEU A 162 19.96 0.43 9.41
CA LEU A 162 19.06 -0.41 10.21
C LEU A 162 18.61 -1.64 9.43
N THR A 163 18.78 -2.78 10.09
CA THR A 163 18.30 -4.09 9.63
C THR A 163 17.24 -4.60 10.60
N ILE A 164 16.46 -5.60 10.23
CA ILE A 164 15.52 -6.23 11.16
C ILE A 164 16.24 -6.76 12.40
N ALA A 165 17.44 -7.32 12.23
CA ALA A 165 18.21 -7.90 13.34
C ALA A 165 18.75 -6.86 14.34
N ASN A 166 19.27 -5.71 13.84
CA ASN A 166 19.89 -4.70 14.72
C ASN A 166 18.91 -3.64 15.25
N SER A 167 17.69 -3.60 14.73
CA SER A 167 16.65 -2.63 15.12
C SER A 167 15.53 -3.26 15.94
N CYS A 168 15.53 -4.57 16.12
CA CYS A 168 14.52 -5.22 16.94
C CYS A 168 14.74 -4.90 18.44
N SER A 169 13.63 -4.90 19.15
CA SER A 169 13.60 -4.67 20.61
C SER A 169 14.12 -5.89 21.38
N SER A 170 14.20 -5.79 22.71
CA SER A 170 14.59 -6.93 23.54
C SER A 170 13.62 -8.11 23.38
N GLU A 171 14.12 -9.33 23.62
CA GLU A 171 13.33 -10.57 23.53
C GLU A 171 12.05 -10.50 24.38
N PHE A 172 12.13 -9.95 25.59
CA PHE A 172 10.98 -9.73 26.46
C PHE A 172 9.92 -8.83 25.79
N THR A 173 10.35 -7.69 25.23
CA THR A 173 9.43 -6.75 24.56
C THR A 173 8.78 -7.39 23.35
N LEU A 174 9.53 -8.15 22.55
CA LEU A 174 8.98 -8.88 21.39
C LEU A 174 7.96 -9.94 21.82
N GLY A 175 8.22 -10.65 22.92
CA GLY A 175 7.29 -11.63 23.50
C GLY A 175 5.97 -10.97 23.94
N VAL A 176 6.04 -9.86 24.67
CA VAL A 176 4.85 -9.09 25.07
C VAL A 176 4.08 -8.56 23.86
N MET A 177 4.79 -7.98 22.88
CA MET A 177 4.16 -7.49 21.65
C MET A 177 3.49 -8.60 20.85
N SER A 178 4.09 -9.80 20.80
CA SER A 178 3.49 -10.98 20.18
C SER A 178 2.20 -11.40 20.86
N ALA A 179 2.18 -11.43 22.19
CA ALA A 179 0.99 -11.73 22.96
C ALA A 179 -0.13 -10.69 22.73
N VAL A 180 0.21 -9.40 22.74
CA VAL A 180 -0.75 -8.31 22.46
C VAL A 180 -1.27 -8.38 21.02
N SER A 181 -0.43 -8.79 20.07
CA SER A 181 -0.84 -8.91 18.66
C SER A 181 -1.97 -9.94 18.44
N LEU A 182 -2.14 -10.91 19.34
CA LEU A 182 -3.26 -11.85 19.30
C LEU A 182 -4.62 -11.17 19.53
N LEU A 183 -4.66 -9.98 20.10
CA LEU A 183 -5.89 -9.19 20.27
C LEU A 183 -6.28 -8.44 18.99
N ILE A 184 -5.35 -8.23 18.05
CA ILE A 184 -5.60 -7.49 16.79
C ILE A 184 -6.74 -8.12 15.97
N PRO A 185 -6.82 -9.46 15.77
CA PRO A 185 -7.94 -10.08 15.05
C PRO A 185 -9.31 -9.76 15.64
N PHE A 186 -9.43 -9.67 16.97
CA PHE A 186 -10.68 -9.32 17.63
C PHE A 186 -11.08 -7.87 17.35
N VAL A 187 -10.11 -6.95 17.40
CA VAL A 187 -10.33 -5.54 17.05
C VAL A 187 -10.71 -5.40 15.57
N LEU A 188 -10.03 -6.11 14.69
CA LEU A 188 -10.36 -6.14 13.26
C LEU A 188 -11.77 -6.69 13.01
N ALA A 189 -12.14 -7.79 13.68
CA ALA A 189 -13.49 -8.36 13.59
C ALA A 189 -14.56 -7.36 14.03
N TYR A 190 -14.31 -6.63 15.13
CA TYR A 190 -15.20 -5.56 15.59
C TYR A 190 -15.32 -4.43 14.58
N ILE A 191 -14.20 -3.95 14.03
CA ILE A 191 -14.19 -2.91 13.01
C ILE A 191 -14.97 -3.36 11.77
N VAL A 192 -14.69 -4.57 11.25
CA VAL A 192 -15.38 -5.13 10.08
C VAL A 192 -16.89 -5.26 10.34
N TYR A 193 -17.28 -5.72 11.54
CA TYR A 193 -18.70 -5.82 11.92
C TYR A 193 -19.36 -4.45 11.93
N THR A 194 -18.72 -3.44 12.52
CA THR A 194 -19.25 -2.07 12.59
C THR A 194 -19.41 -1.49 11.17
N TRP A 195 -18.39 -1.61 10.33
CA TRP A 195 -18.47 -1.16 8.95
C TRP A 195 -19.56 -1.87 8.14
N TYR A 196 -19.68 -3.19 8.30
CA TYR A 196 -20.73 -3.95 7.65
C TYR A 196 -22.14 -3.47 8.04
N LYS A 197 -22.30 -3.06 9.29
CA LYS A 197 -23.59 -2.52 9.77
C LYS A 197 -23.85 -1.09 9.28
N MET A 198 -22.81 -0.26 9.17
CA MET A 198 -22.92 1.12 8.71
C MET A 198 -23.10 1.22 7.19
N ASP A 199 -22.34 0.43 6.42
CA ASP A 199 -22.40 0.44 4.95
C ASP A 199 -23.54 -0.43 4.37
N GLY A 200 -24.37 -1.03 5.22
CA GLY A 200 -25.45 -1.92 4.82
C GLY A 200 -26.61 -1.23 4.07
N LYS A 201 -26.66 0.09 4.04
CA LYS A 201 -27.67 0.88 3.32
C LYS A 201 -26.97 1.94 2.45
N GLU A 202 -27.42 2.04 1.19
CA GLU A 202 -27.02 3.17 0.32
C GLU A 202 -27.64 4.46 0.86
N ILE A 203 -26.86 5.53 0.97
CA ILE A 203 -27.34 6.85 1.34
C ILE A 203 -28.23 7.39 0.21
N THR A 204 -29.50 7.62 0.49
CA THR A 204 -30.48 8.14 -0.46
C THR A 204 -30.66 9.65 -0.32
N GLN A 205 -31.11 10.31 -1.41
CA GLN A 205 -31.41 11.76 -1.36
C GLN A 205 -32.52 12.11 -0.37
N GLN A 206 -33.44 11.18 -0.07
CA GLN A 206 -34.47 11.38 0.93
C GLN A 206 -33.88 11.44 2.35
N GLU A 207 -33.00 10.51 2.71
CA GLU A 207 -32.33 10.51 4.02
C GLU A 207 -31.50 11.77 4.26
N ILE A 208 -30.88 12.33 3.20
CA ILE A 208 -30.14 13.60 3.31
C ILE A 208 -31.10 14.81 3.58
N ARG A 209 -32.31 14.77 3.01
CA ARG A 209 -33.31 15.84 3.19
C ARG A 209 -34.02 15.77 4.53
N ASP A 210 -34.23 14.58 5.05
CA ASP A 210 -34.96 14.34 6.29
C ASP A 210 -34.05 14.44 7.54
N GLU A 211 -32.76 14.86 7.37
CA GLU A 211 -31.75 14.99 8.43
C GLU A 211 -31.53 13.70 9.28
N GLU A 212 -32.00 12.55 8.82
CA GLU A 212 -31.91 11.25 9.50
C GLU A 212 -30.63 10.45 9.12
N ALA A 213 -29.65 11.12 8.50
CA ALA A 213 -28.44 10.48 7.97
C ALA A 213 -27.36 10.16 9.03
N TYR A 214 -27.74 10.08 10.33
CA TYR A 214 -26.83 9.70 11.41
C TYR A 214 -27.40 8.61 12.30
#